data_401a1357f29dd3dd9ac2dd5e6a100326
#
_entry.id   401a1357f29dd3dd9ac2dd5e6a100326
#
_cell.length_a   1.000
_cell.length_b   1.000
_cell.length_c   1.000
_cell.angle_alpha   90.00
_cell.angle_beta   90.00
_cell.angle_gamma   90.00
#
_symmetry.space_group_name_H-M   'P 1'
#
loop_
_entity.id
_entity.type
_entity.pdbx_description
1 polymer ?
#
loop_
_entity_poly.entity_id
_entity_poly.type
_entity_poly.pdbx_seq_one_letter_code
_entity_poly.pdbx_strand_id
1 'polypeptide(L)'
;GLVALNAIDPQPRYTQYVDRWASFHQWTPRDGIQTCDADNQCCAQTYLMRYQQVGGEEKLLPTRQNLDHQMQTKIGWWTWIDAIQMAMPVYAQMTTITGDERYLQHAMKMYRWTRDSLAGGLFNKKDGLWWRDKDFVPPYREPDGQQCYWSRGNGWVYAALVRCLEEVNASKFKAQRSLLRKDFVRMSKALLKCQREDGLWNVSLVSNHYAGPELTGTALFLYGMSWGIRQGLLPAKQYRPACDRAWTALQRQCIHADGFLGWVQGTGKEPADGQPLSYTRVPDFEDFGTGCLLLGGSEYYRLLQSQ
;
A
#
# COMPACT_ATOMS: atom_id res chain seq x y z
N GLY A 1 -10.03 -1.67 -2.04
CA GLY A 1 -10.53 -1.40 -3.41
C GLY A 1 -12.00 -1.02 -3.42
N LEU A 2 -12.92 -1.92 -3.06
CA LEU A 2 -14.37 -1.68 -3.14
C LEU A 2 -14.87 -0.49 -2.34
N VAL A 3 -14.32 -0.23 -1.15
CA VAL A 3 -14.69 0.96 -0.35
C VAL A 3 -14.26 2.25 -1.06
N ALA A 4 -13.08 2.24 -1.70
CA ALA A 4 -12.61 3.39 -2.48
C ALA A 4 -13.47 3.63 -3.73
N LEU A 5 -13.85 2.55 -4.43
CA LEU A 5 -14.77 2.62 -5.56
C LEU A 5 -16.14 3.16 -5.13
N ASN A 6 -16.70 2.64 -4.04
CA ASN A 6 -18.00 3.11 -3.52
C ASN A 6 -18.00 4.60 -3.15
N ALA A 7 -16.84 5.15 -2.81
CA ALA A 7 -16.74 6.57 -2.47
C ALA A 7 -16.80 7.51 -3.69
N ILE A 8 -16.66 6.99 -4.92
CA ILE A 8 -16.75 7.75 -6.18
C ILE A 8 -17.94 7.32 -7.05
N ASP A 9 -18.39 6.09 -6.89
CA ASP A 9 -19.58 5.51 -7.54
C ASP A 9 -20.38 4.73 -6.48
N PRO A 10 -21.24 5.40 -5.70
CA PRO A 10 -21.98 4.74 -4.61
C PRO A 10 -22.96 3.69 -5.14
N GLN A 11 -22.68 2.41 -4.86
CA GLN A 11 -23.53 1.28 -5.21
C GLN A 11 -23.74 0.37 -3.99
N PRO A 12 -25.00 0.08 -3.59
CA PRO A 12 -25.27 -0.80 -2.44
C PRO A 12 -24.55 -2.16 -2.52
N ARG A 13 -24.39 -2.72 -3.72
CA ARG A 13 -23.71 -4.00 -3.95
C ARG A 13 -22.26 -4.02 -3.43
N TYR A 14 -21.53 -2.90 -3.47
CA TYR A 14 -20.14 -2.84 -3.03
C TYR A 14 -20.04 -2.94 -1.50
N THR A 15 -20.86 -2.18 -0.80
CA THR A 15 -20.88 -2.22 0.68
C THR A 15 -21.49 -3.51 1.20
N GLN A 16 -22.53 -4.05 0.54
CA GLN A 16 -23.11 -5.34 0.88
C GLN A 16 -22.09 -6.49 0.73
N TYR A 17 -21.28 -6.47 -0.33
CA TYR A 17 -20.22 -7.47 -0.51
C TYR A 17 -19.19 -7.37 0.63
N VAL A 18 -18.72 -6.15 0.91
CA VAL A 18 -17.75 -5.91 2.00
C VAL A 18 -18.30 -6.35 3.34
N ASP A 19 -19.54 -5.98 3.67
CA ASP A 19 -20.17 -6.33 4.95
C ASP A 19 -20.41 -7.84 5.09
N ARG A 20 -20.82 -8.52 4.01
CA ARG A 20 -20.97 -9.98 3.98
C ARG A 20 -19.64 -10.68 4.24
N TRP A 21 -18.59 -10.27 3.54
CA TRP A 21 -17.25 -10.81 3.72
C TRP A 21 -16.74 -10.57 5.15
N ALA A 22 -16.86 -9.36 5.65
CA ALA A 22 -16.39 -9.01 6.99
C ALA A 22 -17.18 -9.72 8.10
N SER A 23 -18.51 -9.84 7.93
CA SER A 23 -19.37 -10.58 8.88
C SER A 23 -19.07 -12.08 8.89
N PHE A 24 -18.77 -12.67 7.72
CA PHE A 24 -18.32 -14.07 7.65
C PHE A 24 -17.06 -14.32 8.49
N HIS A 25 -16.13 -13.35 8.50
CA HIS A 25 -14.92 -13.37 9.32
C HIS A 25 -15.11 -12.75 10.71
N GLN A 26 -16.37 -12.51 11.12
CA GLN A 26 -16.71 -11.97 12.44
C GLN A 26 -15.98 -10.66 12.79
N TRP A 27 -15.60 -9.86 11.77
CA TRP A 27 -14.85 -8.61 11.92
C TRP A 27 -13.53 -8.78 12.70
N THR A 28 -12.98 -9.99 12.69
CA THR A 28 -11.78 -10.35 13.46
C THR A 28 -10.57 -10.45 12.52
N PRO A 29 -9.37 -10.01 12.94
CA PRO A 29 -8.15 -10.28 12.20
C PRO A 29 -7.98 -11.78 11.94
N ARG A 30 -7.39 -12.15 10.80
CA ARG A 30 -7.06 -13.55 10.54
C ARG A 30 -6.16 -14.07 11.67
N ASP A 31 -6.34 -15.31 12.09
CA ASP A 31 -5.66 -15.94 13.22
C ASP A 31 -5.98 -15.29 14.60
N GLY A 32 -7.05 -14.47 14.67
CA GLY A 32 -7.63 -13.98 15.92
C GLY A 32 -6.94 -12.76 16.53
N ILE A 33 -7.42 -12.36 17.69
CA ILE A 33 -7.01 -11.12 18.37
C ILE A 33 -5.59 -11.14 18.96
N GLN A 34 -4.96 -12.32 19.07
CA GLN A 34 -3.60 -12.44 19.61
C GLN A 34 -2.52 -12.41 18.53
N THR A 35 -2.89 -12.35 17.26
CA THR A 35 -1.90 -12.29 16.19
C THR A 35 -1.04 -11.03 16.26
N CYS A 36 0.26 -11.18 16.03
CA CYS A 36 1.19 -10.07 15.83
C CYS A 36 1.65 -9.95 14.37
N ASP A 37 1.13 -10.81 13.51
CA ASP A 37 1.43 -10.81 12.08
C ASP A 37 0.64 -9.70 11.38
N ALA A 38 1.36 -8.84 10.68
CA ALA A 38 0.76 -7.69 10.02
C ALA A 38 -0.18 -8.08 8.87
N ASP A 39 0.10 -9.18 8.14
CA ASP A 39 -0.77 -9.66 7.06
C ASP A 39 -2.16 -10.03 7.60
N ASN A 40 -2.21 -10.60 8.81
CA ASN A 40 -3.46 -10.94 9.48
C ASN A 40 -4.26 -9.69 9.91
N GLN A 41 -3.59 -8.55 10.10
CA GLN A 41 -4.19 -7.29 10.51
C GLN A 41 -4.75 -6.46 9.33
N CYS A 42 -4.39 -6.79 8.09
CA CYS A 42 -4.74 -6.00 6.91
C CYS A 42 -6.25 -5.79 6.73
N CYS A 43 -7.06 -6.81 7.01
CA CYS A 43 -8.52 -6.75 6.91
C CYS A 43 -9.14 -5.67 7.81
N ALA A 44 -8.49 -5.37 8.94
CA ALA A 44 -8.97 -4.39 9.90
C ALA A 44 -9.03 -2.96 9.32
N GLN A 45 -8.25 -2.63 8.28
CA GLN A 45 -8.42 -1.35 7.57
C GLN A 45 -9.85 -1.19 7.06
N THR A 46 -10.40 -2.26 6.46
CA THR A 46 -11.78 -2.27 5.95
C THR A 46 -12.79 -2.24 7.11
N TYR A 47 -12.54 -2.98 8.18
CA TYR A 47 -13.43 -3.01 9.35
C TYR A 47 -13.57 -1.62 9.98
N LEU A 48 -12.47 -0.93 10.19
CA LEU A 48 -12.47 0.42 10.74
C LEU A 48 -13.10 1.44 9.80
N MET A 49 -12.88 1.35 8.48
CA MET A 49 -13.57 2.19 7.50
C MET A 49 -15.08 1.99 7.56
N ARG A 50 -15.56 0.75 7.68
CA ARG A 50 -16.99 0.46 7.83
C ARG A 50 -17.53 0.95 9.17
N TYR A 51 -16.77 0.80 10.26
CA TYR A 51 -17.14 1.39 11.56
C TYR A 51 -17.33 2.91 11.45
N GLN A 52 -16.40 3.62 10.83
CA GLN A 52 -16.50 5.08 10.64
C GLN A 52 -17.73 5.49 9.81
N GLN A 53 -18.17 4.65 8.87
CA GLN A 53 -19.31 4.93 8.00
C GLN A 53 -20.68 4.65 8.64
N VAL A 54 -20.79 3.54 9.38
CA VAL A 54 -22.10 3.02 9.83
C VAL A 54 -22.16 2.65 11.32
N GLY A 55 -21.05 2.76 12.06
CA GLY A 55 -20.96 2.35 13.45
C GLY A 55 -20.96 0.82 13.63
N GLY A 56 -21.24 0.37 14.87
CA GLY A 56 -21.34 -1.03 15.28
C GLY A 56 -20.06 -1.53 15.96
N GLU A 57 -20.13 -1.74 17.27
CA GLU A 57 -18.97 -2.15 18.10
C GLU A 57 -18.32 -3.45 17.64
N GLU A 58 -19.06 -4.35 17.01
CA GLU A 58 -18.55 -5.59 16.44
C GLU A 58 -17.47 -5.36 15.36
N LYS A 59 -17.49 -4.19 14.68
CA LYS A 59 -16.51 -3.82 13.65
C LYS A 59 -15.23 -3.24 14.25
N LEU A 60 -15.32 -2.71 15.46
CA LEU A 60 -14.22 -2.01 16.15
C LEU A 60 -13.50 -2.89 17.16
N LEU A 61 -14.27 -3.59 18.00
CA LEU A 61 -13.77 -4.23 19.21
C LEU A 61 -12.68 -5.30 18.94
N PRO A 62 -12.83 -6.23 17.99
CA PRO A 62 -11.78 -7.23 17.73
C PRO A 62 -10.46 -6.60 17.28
N THR A 63 -10.53 -5.58 16.42
CA THR A 63 -9.34 -4.83 16.00
C THR A 63 -8.68 -4.12 17.16
N ARG A 64 -9.46 -3.45 18.00
CA ARG A 64 -8.94 -2.77 19.20
C ARG A 64 -8.23 -3.74 20.13
N GLN A 65 -8.85 -4.88 20.45
CA GLN A 65 -8.25 -5.92 21.29
C GLN A 65 -6.94 -6.45 20.70
N ASN A 66 -6.89 -6.66 19.39
CA ASN A 66 -5.67 -7.09 18.72
C ASN A 66 -4.55 -6.05 18.83
N LEU A 67 -4.83 -4.78 18.56
CA LEU A 67 -3.81 -3.72 18.66
C LEU A 67 -3.35 -3.52 20.11
N ASP A 68 -4.28 -3.56 21.10
CA ASP A 68 -3.95 -3.48 22.51
C ASP A 68 -3.04 -4.65 22.95
N HIS A 69 -3.30 -5.86 22.45
CA HIS A 69 -2.43 -7.02 22.67
C HIS A 69 -1.04 -6.79 22.07
N GLN A 70 -0.96 -6.40 20.81
CA GLN A 70 0.33 -6.20 20.12
C GLN A 70 1.18 -5.10 20.79
N MET A 71 0.56 -4.03 21.28
CA MET A 71 1.27 -2.97 22.02
C MET A 71 1.92 -3.42 23.33
N GLN A 72 1.52 -4.55 23.89
CA GLN A 72 2.13 -5.17 25.07
C GLN A 72 3.30 -6.09 24.71
N THR A 73 3.55 -6.33 23.44
CA THR A 73 4.62 -7.20 22.96
C THR A 73 5.87 -6.41 22.57
N LYS A 74 6.89 -7.10 22.04
CA LYS A 74 8.12 -6.45 21.57
C LYS A 74 7.88 -5.58 20.34
N ILE A 75 8.71 -4.56 20.16
CA ILE A 75 8.89 -3.91 18.87
C ILE A 75 9.66 -4.86 17.93
N GLY A 76 9.38 -4.82 16.63
CA GLY A 76 10.14 -5.61 15.65
C GLY A 76 9.35 -6.75 15.00
N TRP A 77 8.03 -6.65 15.00
CA TRP A 77 7.19 -7.57 14.24
C TRP A 77 7.18 -7.27 12.73
N TRP A 78 7.38 -6.01 12.32
CA TRP A 78 7.37 -5.65 10.91
C TRP A 78 8.75 -5.88 10.28
N THR A 79 9.07 -7.16 10.05
CA THR A 79 10.37 -7.59 9.52
C THR A 79 10.48 -7.50 8.00
N TRP A 80 9.40 -7.08 7.34
CA TRP A 80 9.31 -6.85 5.89
C TRP A 80 8.44 -5.62 5.63
N ILE A 81 8.66 -4.99 4.47
CA ILE A 81 8.04 -3.69 4.19
C ILE A 81 6.53 -3.75 3.93
N ASP A 82 6.01 -4.89 3.48
CA ASP A 82 4.57 -5.08 3.27
C ASP A 82 3.80 -4.88 4.58
N ALA A 83 4.39 -5.29 5.71
CA ALA A 83 3.82 -5.09 7.03
C ALA A 83 3.46 -3.62 7.32
N ILE A 84 4.19 -2.67 6.73
CA ILE A 84 3.89 -1.24 6.87
C ILE A 84 2.49 -0.94 6.30
N GLN A 85 2.15 -1.47 5.11
CA GLN A 85 0.80 -1.29 4.54
C GLN A 85 -0.25 -2.10 5.28
N MET A 86 0.10 -3.30 5.70
CA MET A 86 -0.87 -4.21 6.31
C MET A 86 -1.36 -3.67 7.67
N ALA A 87 -0.47 -3.13 8.49
CA ALA A 87 -0.78 -2.77 9.87
C ALA A 87 -0.75 -1.26 10.18
N MET A 88 0.22 -0.48 9.66
CA MET A 88 0.37 0.92 10.08
C MET A 88 -0.89 1.78 9.89
N PRO A 89 -1.64 1.68 8.77
CA PRO A 89 -2.90 2.40 8.61
C PRO A 89 -3.96 2.03 9.64
N VAL A 90 -4.00 0.79 10.12
CA VAL A 90 -4.95 0.33 11.16
C VAL A 90 -4.72 1.10 12.47
N TYR A 91 -3.46 1.26 12.87
CA TYR A 91 -3.10 2.05 14.05
C TYR A 91 -3.44 3.54 13.88
N ALA A 92 -3.19 4.09 12.69
CA ALA A 92 -3.53 5.49 12.41
C ALA A 92 -5.04 5.72 12.48
N GLN A 93 -5.85 4.86 11.85
CA GLN A 93 -7.31 4.88 11.93
C GLN A 93 -7.81 4.73 13.38
N MET A 94 -7.24 3.78 14.14
CA MET A 94 -7.62 3.58 15.55
C MET A 94 -7.34 4.84 16.38
N THR A 95 -6.22 5.53 16.13
CA THR A 95 -5.93 6.83 16.75
C THR A 95 -7.01 7.87 16.44
N THR A 96 -7.43 7.96 15.18
CA THR A 96 -8.48 8.89 14.74
C THR A 96 -9.82 8.57 15.39
N ILE A 97 -10.20 7.29 15.43
CA ILE A 97 -11.48 6.83 15.98
C ILE A 97 -11.57 7.03 17.49
N THR A 98 -10.50 6.69 18.21
CA THR A 98 -10.53 6.66 19.70
C THR A 98 -9.97 7.92 20.35
N GLY A 99 -9.18 8.71 19.61
CA GLY A 99 -8.40 9.83 20.18
C GLY A 99 -7.17 9.39 20.96
N ASP A 100 -6.91 8.08 21.09
CA ASP A 100 -5.77 7.53 21.84
C ASP A 100 -4.49 7.55 21.00
N GLU A 101 -3.57 8.42 21.38
CA GLU A 101 -2.29 8.63 20.67
C GLU A 101 -1.34 7.43 20.75
N ARG A 102 -1.53 6.54 21.73
CA ARG A 102 -0.63 5.38 21.94
C ARG A 102 -0.57 4.50 20.69
N TYR A 103 -1.68 4.34 19.97
CA TYR A 103 -1.73 3.57 18.74
C TYR A 103 -0.77 4.12 17.69
N LEU A 104 -0.89 5.40 17.33
CA LEU A 104 0.02 6.02 16.36
C LEU A 104 1.47 6.03 16.85
N GLN A 105 1.69 6.29 18.15
CA GLN A 105 3.04 6.29 18.72
C GLN A 105 3.70 4.91 18.59
N HIS A 106 2.96 3.83 18.83
CA HIS A 106 3.44 2.44 18.67
C HIS A 106 3.76 2.14 17.20
N ALA A 107 2.84 2.44 16.29
CA ALA A 107 3.05 2.26 14.86
C ALA A 107 4.30 3.01 14.36
N MET A 108 4.51 4.24 14.83
CA MET A 108 5.69 5.01 14.45
C MET A 108 7.00 4.47 15.03
N LYS A 109 6.97 3.78 16.18
CA LYS A 109 8.13 3.05 16.70
C LYS A 109 8.47 1.87 15.78
N MET A 110 7.46 1.08 15.39
CA MET A 110 7.64 -0.06 14.50
C MET A 110 8.08 0.40 13.10
N TYR A 111 7.46 1.44 12.54
CA TYR A 111 7.86 2.03 11.26
C TYR A 111 9.33 2.47 11.25
N ARG A 112 9.76 3.21 12.29
CA ARG A 112 11.16 3.65 12.41
C ARG A 112 12.12 2.47 12.56
N TRP A 113 11.72 1.44 13.29
CA TRP A 113 12.54 0.25 13.45
C TRP A 113 12.78 -0.46 12.12
N THR A 114 11.73 -0.71 11.33
CA THR A 114 11.82 -1.29 9.98
C THR A 114 12.63 -0.39 9.05
N ARG A 115 12.34 0.91 9.09
CA ARG A 115 12.94 1.91 8.23
C ARG A 115 14.44 2.12 8.45
N ASP A 116 14.86 2.19 9.72
CA ASP A 116 16.18 2.71 10.09
C ASP A 116 17.08 1.71 10.83
N SER A 117 16.53 0.63 11.39
CA SER A 117 17.27 -0.26 12.31
C SER A 117 17.38 -1.70 11.81
N LEU A 118 16.32 -2.29 11.30
CA LEU A 118 16.29 -3.68 10.81
C LEU A 118 17.34 -3.84 9.69
N ALA A 119 18.33 -4.72 9.90
CA ALA A 119 19.42 -4.97 8.96
C ALA A 119 20.18 -3.71 8.49
N GLY A 120 20.30 -2.71 9.35
CA GLY A 120 20.87 -1.41 9.01
C GLY A 120 19.88 -0.41 8.41
N GLY A 121 18.60 -0.79 8.32
CA GLY A 121 17.49 -0.03 7.76
C GLY A 121 17.08 -0.51 6.38
N LEU A 122 15.78 -0.78 6.21
CA LEU A 122 15.25 -1.20 4.90
C LEU A 122 15.02 -0.05 3.93
N PHE A 123 15.04 1.20 4.40
CA PHE A 123 14.89 2.37 3.53
C PHE A 123 16.22 2.89 3.02
N ASN A 124 16.50 2.70 1.74
CA ASN A 124 17.66 3.34 1.12
C ASN A 124 17.40 4.83 0.92
N LYS A 125 17.94 5.64 1.81
CA LYS A 125 17.76 7.11 1.78
C LYS A 125 18.38 7.77 0.55
N LYS A 126 19.38 7.16 -0.07
CA LYS A 126 20.04 7.67 -1.28
C LYS A 126 19.13 7.48 -2.49
N ASP A 127 18.59 6.26 -2.67
CA ASP A 127 17.78 5.91 -3.83
C ASP A 127 16.31 6.27 -3.65
N GLY A 128 15.84 6.43 -2.38
CA GLY A 128 14.45 6.75 -2.05
C GLY A 128 13.50 5.57 -2.21
N LEU A 129 14.03 4.36 -2.16
CA LEU A 129 13.32 3.10 -2.34
C LEU A 129 13.63 2.13 -1.18
N TRP A 130 12.87 1.04 -1.08
CA TRP A 130 12.95 0.10 0.01
C TRP A 130 13.38 -1.28 -0.48
N TRP A 131 14.30 -1.90 0.23
CA TRP A 131 14.51 -3.35 0.17
C TRP A 131 13.37 -4.04 0.91
N ARG A 132 12.92 -5.18 0.40
CA ARG A 132 11.74 -5.87 0.95
C ARG A 132 11.93 -6.32 2.39
N ASP A 133 13.06 -6.93 2.72
CA ASP A 133 13.45 -7.38 4.05
C ASP A 133 14.98 -7.52 4.17
N LYS A 134 15.45 -8.11 5.28
CA LYS A 134 16.89 -8.28 5.58
C LYS A 134 17.66 -9.10 4.54
N ASP A 135 16.99 -9.95 3.78
CA ASP A 135 17.63 -10.86 2.82
C ASP A 135 17.97 -10.14 1.50
N PHE A 136 17.33 -8.97 1.24
CA PHE A 136 17.52 -8.17 0.03
C PHE A 136 18.37 -6.92 0.22
N VAL A 137 18.81 -6.62 1.45
CA VAL A 137 19.77 -5.51 1.66
C VAL A 137 21.16 -5.88 1.12
N PRO A 138 22.05 -4.91 0.83
CA PRO A 138 23.43 -5.23 0.48
C PRO A 138 24.10 -6.21 1.46
N PRO A 139 24.86 -7.21 0.97
CA PRO A 139 25.42 -7.30 -0.39
C PRO A 139 24.53 -7.92 -1.48
N TYR A 140 23.27 -8.26 -1.20
CA TYR A 140 22.38 -8.81 -2.23
C TYR A 140 22.26 -7.87 -3.45
N ARG A 141 22.25 -8.48 -4.63
CA ARG A 141 22.05 -7.81 -5.91
C ARG A 141 21.20 -8.67 -6.82
N GLU A 142 20.46 -8.03 -7.71
CA GLU A 142 19.84 -8.68 -8.84
C GLU A 142 20.91 -9.23 -9.79
N PRO A 143 20.59 -10.19 -10.69
CA PRO A 143 21.59 -10.79 -11.59
C PRO A 143 22.32 -9.81 -12.51
N ASP A 144 21.72 -8.64 -12.79
CA ASP A 144 22.35 -7.55 -13.55
C ASP A 144 23.20 -6.60 -12.67
N GLY A 145 23.40 -6.94 -11.39
CA GLY A 145 24.19 -6.16 -10.44
C GLY A 145 23.45 -5.00 -9.77
N GLN A 146 22.19 -4.76 -10.13
CA GLN A 146 21.38 -3.70 -9.54
C GLN A 146 20.86 -4.05 -8.13
N GLN A 147 20.39 -3.04 -7.39
CA GLN A 147 19.68 -3.23 -6.13
C GLN A 147 18.33 -3.91 -6.39
N CYS A 148 17.89 -4.76 -5.47
CA CYS A 148 16.58 -5.38 -5.53
C CYS A 148 15.53 -4.49 -4.89
N TYR A 149 14.80 -3.72 -5.69
CA TYR A 149 13.66 -2.92 -5.24
C TYR A 149 12.38 -3.44 -5.86
N TRP A 150 11.74 -4.35 -5.18
CA TRP A 150 10.50 -4.97 -5.63
C TRP A 150 9.36 -3.96 -5.74
N SER A 151 8.71 -3.94 -6.90
CA SER A 151 7.69 -2.93 -7.26
C SER A 151 6.50 -2.95 -6.31
N ARG A 152 5.82 -4.09 -6.15
CA ARG A 152 4.65 -4.20 -5.27
C ARG A 152 4.99 -3.89 -3.81
N GLY A 153 6.12 -4.36 -3.30
CA GLY A 153 6.55 -4.04 -1.93
C GLY A 153 6.73 -2.55 -1.71
N ASN A 154 7.39 -1.85 -2.65
CA ASN A 154 7.49 -0.38 -2.62
C ASN A 154 6.11 0.29 -2.78
N GLY A 155 5.24 -0.28 -3.61
CA GLY A 155 3.85 0.16 -3.75
C GLY A 155 3.06 0.10 -2.45
N TRP A 156 3.23 -0.98 -1.69
CA TRP A 156 2.62 -1.11 -0.36
C TRP A 156 3.05 0.01 0.59
N VAL A 157 4.36 0.24 0.73
CA VAL A 157 4.84 1.33 1.59
C VAL A 157 4.29 2.68 1.12
N TYR A 158 4.28 2.92 -0.19
CA TYR A 158 3.81 4.18 -0.75
C TYR A 158 2.32 4.43 -0.45
N ALA A 159 1.48 3.39 -0.57
CA ALA A 159 0.07 3.46 -0.20
C ALA A 159 -0.14 3.64 1.31
N ALA A 160 0.67 2.99 2.14
CA ALA A 160 0.62 3.17 3.60
C ALA A 160 0.92 4.61 4.02
N LEU A 161 1.91 5.24 3.38
CA LEU A 161 2.24 6.64 3.65
C LEU A 161 1.05 7.56 3.33
N VAL A 162 0.35 7.33 2.21
CA VAL A 162 -0.88 8.07 1.87
C VAL A 162 -1.93 7.89 2.96
N ARG A 163 -2.30 6.65 3.27
CA ARG A 163 -3.35 6.34 4.25
C ARG A 163 -3.05 6.93 5.63
N CYS A 164 -1.80 6.84 6.07
CA CYS A 164 -1.42 7.44 7.34
C CYS A 164 -1.42 8.97 7.30
N LEU A 165 -1.03 9.59 6.18
CA LEU A 165 -1.08 11.04 6.02
C LEU A 165 -2.52 11.58 5.97
N GLU A 166 -3.49 10.78 5.55
CA GLU A 166 -4.92 11.11 5.63
C GLU A 166 -5.43 11.12 7.08
N GLU A 167 -5.01 10.14 7.87
CA GLU A 167 -5.46 9.95 9.25
C GLU A 167 -4.71 10.84 10.26
N VAL A 168 -3.40 11.07 10.05
CA VAL A 168 -2.57 11.77 11.03
C VAL A 168 -2.85 13.27 11.05
N ASN A 169 -3.48 13.75 12.12
CA ASN A 169 -3.80 15.16 12.32
C ASN A 169 -2.54 16.04 12.29
N ALA A 170 -2.55 17.05 11.41
CA ALA A 170 -1.39 17.90 11.14
C ALA A 170 -0.99 18.79 12.32
N SER A 171 -1.93 19.22 13.14
CA SER A 171 -1.65 20.09 14.30
C SER A 171 -1.13 19.30 15.49
N LYS A 172 -1.65 18.09 15.70
CA LYS A 172 -1.35 17.24 16.87
C LYS A 172 -0.07 16.43 16.70
N PHE A 173 0.20 15.91 15.50
CA PHE A 173 1.30 14.97 15.22
C PHE A 173 2.33 15.51 14.21
N LYS A 174 2.79 16.75 14.42
CA LYS A 174 3.68 17.46 13.48
C LYS A 174 4.94 16.68 13.09
N ALA A 175 5.62 16.09 14.07
CA ALA A 175 6.88 15.36 13.84
C ALA A 175 6.64 14.06 13.05
N GLN A 176 5.60 13.31 13.37
CA GLN A 176 5.21 12.07 12.68
C GLN A 176 4.83 12.36 11.24
N ARG A 177 3.93 13.33 11.06
CA ARG A 177 3.49 13.77 9.74
C ARG A 177 4.65 14.30 8.87
N SER A 178 5.58 15.03 9.47
CA SER A 178 6.78 15.53 8.76
C SER A 178 7.65 14.38 8.25
N LEU A 179 7.86 13.34 9.05
CA LEU A 179 8.62 12.15 8.62
C LEU A 179 7.92 11.43 7.47
N LEU A 180 6.64 11.09 7.64
CA LEU A 180 5.85 10.39 6.61
C LEU A 180 5.81 11.19 5.28
N ARG A 181 5.61 12.50 5.37
CA ARG A 181 5.62 13.40 4.19
C ARG A 181 6.98 13.42 3.49
N LYS A 182 8.09 13.48 4.26
CA LYS A 182 9.45 13.45 3.69
C LYS A 182 9.70 12.15 2.94
N ASP A 183 9.31 11.03 3.52
CA ASP A 183 9.49 9.72 2.89
C ASP A 183 8.59 9.59 1.66
N PHE A 184 7.33 10.01 1.74
CA PHE A 184 6.41 10.05 0.59
C PHE A 184 6.98 10.85 -0.58
N VAL A 185 7.43 12.08 -0.36
CA VAL A 185 7.99 12.93 -1.43
C VAL A 185 9.28 12.33 -1.99
N ARG A 186 10.12 11.73 -1.15
CA ARG A 186 11.36 11.08 -1.60
C ARG A 186 11.07 9.86 -2.47
N MET A 187 10.14 9.00 -2.05
CA MET A 187 9.68 7.87 -2.85
C MET A 187 9.06 8.34 -4.17
N SER A 188 8.21 9.36 -4.14
CA SER A 188 7.60 9.90 -5.38
C SER A 188 8.64 10.29 -6.42
N LYS A 189 9.74 10.94 -5.99
CA LYS A 189 10.83 11.32 -6.90
C LYS A 189 11.56 10.11 -7.48
N ALA A 190 11.78 9.08 -6.68
CA ALA A 190 12.42 7.85 -7.13
C ALA A 190 11.52 7.08 -8.11
N LEU A 191 10.26 6.87 -7.72
CA LEU A 191 9.28 6.15 -8.53
C LEU A 191 9.02 6.81 -9.89
N LEU A 192 8.97 8.15 -9.95
CA LEU A 192 8.82 8.86 -11.21
C LEU A 192 9.95 8.55 -12.20
N LYS A 193 11.19 8.36 -11.71
CA LYS A 193 12.35 8.01 -12.55
C LYS A 193 12.33 6.57 -13.03
N CYS A 194 11.62 5.70 -12.32
CA CYS A 194 11.53 4.27 -12.64
C CYS A 194 10.35 3.94 -13.58
N GLN A 195 9.53 4.94 -13.96
CA GLN A 195 8.42 4.71 -14.88
C GLN A 195 8.94 4.34 -16.25
N ARG A 196 8.42 3.27 -16.84
CA ARG A 196 8.70 2.82 -18.20
C ARG A 196 8.10 3.78 -19.23
N GLU A 197 8.60 3.72 -20.43
CA GLU A 197 8.08 4.53 -21.56
C GLU A 197 6.60 4.21 -21.87
N ASP A 198 6.20 2.93 -21.69
CA ASP A 198 4.80 2.50 -21.87
C ASP A 198 3.85 2.97 -20.76
N GLY A 199 4.37 3.58 -19.70
CA GLY A 199 3.59 4.13 -18.60
C GLY A 199 3.46 3.22 -17.38
N LEU A 200 3.82 1.95 -17.48
CA LEU A 200 3.83 0.99 -16.37
C LEU A 200 5.15 1.05 -15.58
N TRP A 201 5.32 0.22 -14.58
CA TRP A 201 6.59 -0.01 -13.87
C TRP A 201 6.99 -1.47 -13.99
N ASN A 202 8.31 -1.72 -13.97
CA ASN A 202 8.86 -3.07 -13.93
C ASN A 202 8.55 -3.76 -12.59
N VAL A 203 8.60 -5.08 -12.59
CA VAL A 203 8.54 -5.91 -11.37
C VAL A 203 9.67 -5.53 -10.41
N SER A 204 10.89 -5.31 -10.92
CA SER A 204 12.00 -4.70 -10.20
C SER A 204 12.22 -3.28 -10.72
N LEU A 205 12.22 -2.29 -9.79
CA LEU A 205 12.15 -0.88 -10.15
C LEU A 205 13.38 -0.34 -10.88
N VAL A 206 14.56 -0.93 -10.65
CA VAL A 206 15.83 -0.44 -11.21
C VAL A 206 16.61 -1.51 -11.98
N SER A 207 16.23 -2.77 -11.88
CA SER A 207 16.84 -3.89 -12.61
C SER A 207 16.07 -4.16 -13.90
N ASN A 208 16.80 -4.52 -14.95
CA ASN A 208 16.23 -4.98 -16.20
C ASN A 208 16.24 -6.51 -16.35
N HIS A 209 16.74 -7.23 -15.35
CA HIS A 209 16.75 -8.70 -15.38
C HIS A 209 15.33 -9.27 -15.40
N TYR A 210 14.49 -8.74 -14.53
CA TYR A 210 13.04 -9.04 -14.49
C TYR A 210 12.26 -7.87 -15.11
N ALA A 211 12.64 -7.49 -16.32
CA ALA A 211 11.98 -6.45 -17.06
C ALA A 211 10.62 -6.92 -17.56
N GLY A 212 9.59 -6.33 -17.09
CA GLY A 212 8.21 -6.61 -17.50
C GLY A 212 7.25 -5.75 -16.73
N PRO A 213 6.13 -5.37 -17.35
CA PRO A 213 5.15 -4.57 -16.65
C PRO A 213 4.58 -5.36 -15.45
N GLU A 214 4.25 -4.64 -14.39
CA GLU A 214 3.60 -5.20 -13.22
C GLU A 214 2.45 -4.29 -12.79
N LEU A 215 1.24 -4.85 -12.74
CA LEU A 215 0.00 -4.10 -12.51
C LEU A 215 -0.06 -3.52 -11.10
N THR A 216 0.25 -4.32 -10.07
CA THR A 216 -0.07 -3.94 -8.68
C THR A 216 0.77 -2.77 -8.18
N GLY A 217 2.08 -2.81 -8.43
CA GLY A 217 2.96 -1.67 -8.15
C GLY A 217 2.56 -0.43 -8.94
N THR A 218 2.28 -0.59 -10.24
CA THR A 218 1.82 0.50 -11.11
C THR A 218 0.55 1.17 -10.55
N ALA A 219 -0.44 0.39 -10.15
CA ALA A 219 -1.70 0.91 -9.59
C ALA A 219 -1.50 1.64 -8.25
N LEU A 220 -0.62 1.11 -7.39
CA LEU A 220 -0.29 1.75 -6.11
C LEU A 220 0.52 3.03 -6.28
N PHE A 221 1.40 3.11 -7.29
CA PHE A 221 2.12 4.35 -7.61
C PHE A 221 1.18 5.40 -8.20
N LEU A 222 0.26 4.98 -9.07
CA LEU A 222 -0.82 5.84 -9.56
C LEU A 222 -1.65 6.40 -8.41
N TYR A 223 -2.05 5.55 -7.46
CA TYR A 223 -2.78 5.95 -6.24
C TYR A 223 -2.05 7.07 -5.50
N GLY A 224 -0.81 6.82 -5.12
CA GLY A 224 -0.07 7.77 -4.30
C GLY A 224 0.29 9.06 -5.04
N MET A 225 0.67 8.98 -6.32
CA MET A 225 0.98 10.20 -7.10
C MET A 225 -0.28 11.06 -7.31
N SER A 226 -1.42 10.44 -7.65
CA SER A 226 -2.69 11.14 -7.84
C SER A 226 -3.12 11.85 -6.54
N TRP A 227 -3.05 11.14 -5.42
CA TRP A 227 -3.31 11.71 -4.10
C TRP A 227 -2.35 12.86 -3.77
N GLY A 228 -1.06 12.68 -4.02
CA GLY A 228 -0.04 13.67 -3.75
C GLY A 228 -0.22 14.97 -4.54
N ILE A 229 -0.67 14.89 -5.80
CA ILE A 229 -1.03 16.06 -6.62
C ILE A 229 -2.25 16.75 -6.00
N ARG A 230 -3.30 16.01 -5.71
CA ARG A 230 -4.56 16.54 -5.17
C ARG A 230 -4.36 17.21 -3.80
N GLN A 231 -3.40 16.72 -3.00
CA GLN A 231 -3.04 17.34 -1.72
C GLN A 231 -2.01 18.49 -1.83
N GLY A 232 -1.58 18.85 -3.04
CA GLY A 232 -0.56 19.88 -3.25
C GLY A 232 0.84 19.52 -2.74
N LEU A 233 1.09 18.22 -2.49
CA LEU A 233 2.40 17.71 -2.06
C LEU A 233 3.34 17.46 -3.23
N LEU A 234 2.78 17.18 -4.40
CA LEU A 234 3.50 16.93 -5.64
C LEU A 234 3.10 17.95 -6.71
N PRO A 235 4.06 18.56 -7.42
CA PRO A 235 3.76 19.50 -8.50
C PRO A 235 3.01 18.81 -9.65
N ALA A 236 1.79 19.24 -9.95
CA ALA A 236 0.96 18.66 -11.01
C ALA A 236 1.68 18.63 -12.36
N LYS A 237 2.34 19.74 -12.75
CA LYS A 237 3.09 19.82 -14.02
C LYS A 237 4.09 18.66 -14.21
N GLN A 238 4.69 18.16 -13.11
CA GLN A 238 5.70 17.12 -13.16
C GLN A 238 5.10 15.71 -13.08
N TYR A 239 4.09 15.49 -12.24
CA TYR A 239 3.59 14.14 -11.91
C TYR A 239 2.34 13.76 -12.68
N ARG A 240 1.51 14.73 -13.11
CA ARG A 240 0.27 14.43 -13.84
C ARG A 240 0.51 13.65 -15.13
N PRO A 241 1.51 13.98 -15.99
CA PRO A 241 1.77 13.20 -17.19
C PRO A 241 2.11 11.73 -16.90
N ALA A 242 2.77 11.46 -15.76
CA ALA A 242 3.07 10.09 -15.34
C ALA A 242 1.79 9.33 -14.92
N CYS A 243 0.89 9.98 -14.18
CA CYS A 243 -0.41 9.41 -13.82
C CYS A 243 -1.27 9.11 -15.06
N ASP A 244 -1.31 10.02 -16.01
CA ASP A 244 -2.10 9.88 -17.25
C ASP A 244 -1.58 8.70 -18.11
N ARG A 245 -0.26 8.57 -18.25
CA ARG A 245 0.35 7.41 -18.92
C ARG A 245 0.07 6.10 -18.20
N ALA A 246 0.22 6.10 -16.87
CA ALA A 246 -0.04 4.91 -16.07
C ALA A 246 -1.49 4.42 -16.18
N TRP A 247 -2.46 5.32 -16.06
CA TRP A 247 -3.86 4.97 -16.19
C TRP A 247 -4.21 4.46 -17.61
N THR A 248 -3.70 5.15 -18.64
CA THR A 248 -3.89 4.72 -20.03
C THR A 248 -3.30 3.33 -20.28
N ALA A 249 -2.11 3.07 -19.73
CA ALA A 249 -1.43 1.79 -19.87
C ALA A 249 -2.17 0.66 -19.12
N LEU A 250 -2.61 0.90 -17.88
CA LEU A 250 -3.42 -0.05 -17.11
C LEU A 250 -4.68 -0.46 -17.89
N GLN A 251 -5.42 0.52 -18.44
CA GLN A 251 -6.64 0.24 -19.20
C GLN A 251 -6.37 -0.56 -20.47
N ARG A 252 -5.32 -0.23 -21.22
CA ARG A 252 -5.07 -0.82 -22.54
C ARG A 252 -4.28 -2.12 -22.52
N GLN A 253 -3.41 -2.30 -21.52
CA GLN A 253 -2.44 -3.38 -21.50
C GLN A 253 -2.68 -4.39 -20.39
N CYS A 254 -3.46 -4.04 -19.35
CA CYS A 254 -3.65 -4.90 -18.20
C CYS A 254 -5.08 -5.41 -18.04
N ILE A 255 -6.10 -4.69 -18.50
CA ILE A 255 -7.50 -5.08 -18.34
C ILE A 255 -8.00 -5.79 -19.59
N HIS A 256 -8.47 -7.03 -19.44
CA HIS A 256 -9.15 -7.77 -20.49
C HIS A 256 -10.59 -7.31 -20.67
N ALA A 257 -11.18 -7.62 -21.82
CA ALA A 257 -12.56 -7.23 -22.14
C ALA A 257 -13.60 -7.81 -21.18
N ASP A 258 -13.32 -8.95 -20.57
CA ASP A 258 -14.14 -9.61 -19.56
C ASP A 258 -13.84 -9.15 -18.12
N GLY A 259 -12.89 -8.23 -17.95
CA GLY A 259 -12.48 -7.68 -16.65
C GLY A 259 -11.35 -8.46 -15.97
N PHE A 260 -10.83 -9.54 -16.56
CA PHE A 260 -9.63 -10.21 -16.06
C PHE A 260 -8.44 -9.25 -16.09
N LEU A 261 -7.52 -9.40 -15.11
CA LEU A 261 -6.32 -8.56 -14.99
C LEU A 261 -5.07 -9.34 -15.37
N GLY A 262 -4.43 -8.91 -16.45
CA GLY A 262 -3.11 -9.40 -16.84
C GLY A 262 -1.98 -8.67 -16.11
N TRP A 263 -0.77 -9.20 -16.22
CA TRP A 263 0.45 -8.64 -15.62
C TRP A 263 0.41 -8.49 -14.11
N VAL A 264 -0.39 -9.30 -13.43
CA VAL A 264 -0.41 -9.39 -11.98
C VAL A 264 0.62 -10.42 -11.53
N GLN A 265 1.63 -9.99 -10.79
CA GLN A 265 2.55 -10.92 -10.15
C GLN A 265 1.81 -11.67 -9.03
N GLY A 266 1.87 -12.99 -9.02
CA GLY A 266 1.30 -13.84 -7.96
C GLY A 266 1.91 -13.54 -6.59
N THR A 267 1.46 -14.26 -5.57
CA THR A 267 1.99 -14.13 -4.21
C THR A 267 3.51 -14.35 -4.20
N GLY A 268 4.22 -13.47 -3.52
CA GLY A 268 5.68 -13.53 -3.48
C GLY A 268 6.30 -12.43 -2.64
N LYS A 269 7.62 -12.38 -2.64
CA LYS A 269 8.43 -11.45 -1.85
C LYS A 269 9.51 -10.73 -2.66
N GLU A 270 9.71 -11.14 -3.92
CA GLU A 270 10.78 -10.63 -4.76
C GLU A 270 10.41 -10.61 -6.25
N PRO A 271 11.19 -9.92 -7.08
CA PRO A 271 10.94 -9.85 -8.53
C PRO A 271 10.97 -11.19 -9.26
N ALA A 272 11.72 -12.19 -8.76
CA ALA A 272 11.81 -13.51 -9.35
C ALA A 272 10.53 -14.34 -9.22
N ASP A 273 9.74 -14.07 -8.17
CA ASP A 273 8.53 -14.84 -7.86
C ASP A 273 7.50 -14.69 -8.98
N GLY A 274 6.87 -15.82 -9.32
CA GLY A 274 5.81 -15.85 -10.32
C GLY A 274 6.23 -15.54 -11.76
N GLN A 275 7.52 -15.51 -12.06
CA GLN A 275 7.99 -15.27 -13.44
C GLN A 275 7.81 -16.49 -14.36
N PRO A 276 7.64 -16.29 -15.67
CA PRO A 276 7.43 -14.99 -16.33
C PRO A 276 6.01 -14.46 -16.13
N LEU A 277 5.89 -13.15 -15.96
CA LEU A 277 4.57 -12.49 -16.02
C LEU A 277 4.10 -12.41 -17.46
N SER A 278 2.78 -12.45 -17.65
CA SER A 278 2.18 -12.24 -18.96
C SER A 278 0.78 -11.63 -18.85
N TYR A 279 0.28 -11.19 -19.98
CA TYR A 279 -1.09 -10.68 -20.07
C TYR A 279 -2.13 -11.75 -19.72
N THR A 280 -1.89 -13.01 -20.10
CA THR A 280 -2.88 -14.11 -20.03
C THR A 280 -2.67 -15.05 -18.83
N ARG A 281 -1.58 -14.91 -18.08
CA ARG A 281 -1.32 -15.79 -16.94
C ARG A 281 -2.22 -15.46 -15.77
N VAL A 282 -2.92 -16.46 -15.26
CA VAL A 282 -3.70 -16.35 -14.02
C VAL A 282 -2.73 -16.38 -12.84
N PRO A 283 -2.69 -15.35 -11.97
CA PRO A 283 -1.94 -15.40 -10.72
C PRO A 283 -2.62 -16.34 -9.71
N ASP A 284 -1.90 -16.73 -8.67
CA ASP A 284 -2.44 -17.53 -7.57
C ASP A 284 -3.42 -16.72 -6.69
N PHE A 285 -3.26 -15.39 -6.63
CA PHE A 285 -4.18 -14.46 -5.98
C PHE A 285 -4.50 -13.26 -6.89
N GLU A 286 -5.76 -13.10 -7.24
CA GLU A 286 -6.25 -12.02 -8.10
C GLU A 286 -6.82 -10.84 -7.32
N ASP A 287 -7.35 -11.09 -6.13
CA ASP A 287 -8.08 -10.13 -5.31
C ASP A 287 -7.24 -8.90 -4.93
N PHE A 288 -5.97 -9.07 -4.58
CA PHE A 288 -5.09 -7.93 -4.32
C PHE A 288 -4.79 -7.11 -5.58
N GLY A 289 -4.70 -7.74 -6.75
CA GLY A 289 -4.55 -7.04 -8.04
C GLY A 289 -5.73 -6.15 -8.33
N THR A 290 -6.94 -6.71 -8.20
CA THR A 290 -8.20 -5.96 -8.32
C THR A 290 -8.28 -4.84 -7.27
N GLY A 291 -7.91 -5.13 -6.04
CA GLY A 291 -7.88 -4.15 -4.95
C GLY A 291 -6.98 -2.95 -5.25
N CYS A 292 -5.77 -3.20 -5.76
CA CYS A 292 -4.82 -2.17 -6.16
C CYS A 292 -5.35 -1.32 -7.32
N LEU A 293 -5.88 -1.96 -8.37
CA LEU A 293 -6.45 -1.27 -9.53
C LEU A 293 -7.60 -0.35 -9.13
N LEU A 294 -8.55 -0.85 -8.33
CA LEU A 294 -9.69 -0.05 -7.86
C LEU A 294 -9.24 1.12 -6.98
N LEU A 295 -8.22 0.92 -6.14
CA LEU A 295 -7.68 1.98 -5.30
C LEU A 295 -7.01 3.07 -6.16
N GLY A 296 -6.14 2.68 -7.08
CA GLY A 296 -5.42 3.61 -7.98
C GLY A 296 -6.37 4.36 -8.91
N GLY A 297 -7.30 3.64 -9.55
CA GLY A 297 -8.29 4.21 -10.46
C GLY A 297 -9.25 5.17 -9.77
N SER A 298 -9.72 4.83 -8.56
CA SER A 298 -10.60 5.71 -7.79
C SER A 298 -9.93 7.02 -7.42
N GLU A 299 -8.66 6.97 -7.02
CA GLU A 299 -7.95 8.20 -6.65
C GLU A 299 -7.56 9.04 -7.88
N TYR A 300 -7.21 8.38 -8.98
CA TYR A 300 -6.99 9.09 -10.24
C TYR A 300 -8.28 9.76 -10.75
N TYR A 301 -9.43 9.11 -10.63
CA TYR A 301 -10.72 9.72 -10.93
C TYR A 301 -10.95 10.98 -10.08
N ARG A 302 -10.70 10.93 -8.76
CA ARG A 302 -10.80 12.11 -7.89
C ARG A 302 -9.84 13.24 -8.33
N LEU A 303 -8.65 12.91 -8.79
CA LEU A 303 -7.71 13.89 -9.33
C LEU A 303 -8.29 14.57 -10.57
N LEU A 304 -8.97 13.83 -11.46
CA LEU A 304 -9.63 14.39 -12.65
C LEU A 304 -10.76 15.36 -12.29
N GLN A 305 -11.50 15.08 -11.21
CA GLN A 305 -12.61 15.91 -10.76
C GLN A 305 -12.16 17.17 -9.97
N SER A 306 -10.93 17.22 -9.52
CA SER A 306 -10.40 18.32 -8.70
C SER A 306 -9.76 19.46 -9.49
N GLN A 307 -9.87 19.45 -10.82
CA GLN A 307 -9.27 20.42 -11.76
C GLN A 307 -10.26 21.44 -12.26
#